data_83cf4ee835d0d2b59b504a60ad39f426
#
_entry.id   83cf4ee835d0d2b59b504a60ad39f426
#
_cell.length_a   1.000
_cell.length_b   1.000
_cell.length_c   1.000
_cell.angle_alpha   90.00
_cell.angle_beta   90.00
_cell.angle_gamma   90.00
#
_symmetry.space_group_name_H-M   'P 1'
#
loop_
_entity.id
_entity.type
_entity.pdbx_description
1 polymer ?
#
loop_
_entity_poly.entity_id
_entity_poly.type
_entity_poly.pdbx_seq_one_letter_code
_entity_poly.pdbx_strand_id
1 'polypeptide(L)'
;MVHNESDTFDIGGDLTVRRLGFGAMRITGEGIIGEPDDVANARAVLERAVELGVDFIDTADSYGPGVSERLIGETLDTEREDLIIGTKGGLLRNTDADWLPHGDPDYLHNALLCSRDRLRMDPIDLYQYHRPDPDTPFEDAVHALAEMKDEGLVRHVGLSNVSVEQLEQAQDIVEIATVQNQYNVANRDDEDVLAACENYDVGFIPWFPLAAGELDDVDGIDEIAERHDATRYQIALAWLLQHSDVTLPIPGTSSVDHLEQNVAASAIDLSEDELARLS
;
A
#
# COMPACT_ATOMS: atom_id res chain seq x y z
N MET A 1 20.07 -8.42 12.70
CA MET A 1 20.20 -6.98 12.39
C MET A 1 19.49 -6.24 13.51
N VAL A 2 20.08 -5.21 14.10
CA VAL A 2 19.42 -4.40 15.14
C VAL A 2 18.56 -3.42 14.38
N HIS A 3 17.23 -3.58 14.42
CA HIS A 3 16.30 -2.63 13.85
C HIS A 3 16.19 -1.43 14.79
N ASN A 4 16.25 -0.22 14.26
CA ASN A 4 15.94 1.01 14.99
C ASN A 4 14.42 1.07 15.21
N GLU A 5 13.98 1.56 16.37
CA GLU A 5 12.54 1.83 16.62
C GLU A 5 11.92 2.80 15.60
N SER A 6 12.74 3.60 14.90
CA SER A 6 12.33 4.48 13.80
C SER A 6 11.94 3.78 12.49
N ASP A 7 12.11 2.46 12.38
CA ASP A 7 11.80 1.69 11.17
C ASP A 7 10.39 1.11 11.18
N THR A 8 9.58 1.40 12.20
CA THR A 8 8.21 0.92 12.36
C THR A 8 7.21 2.06 12.40
N PHE A 9 5.95 1.74 12.12
CA PHE A 9 4.79 2.61 12.25
C PHE A 9 3.61 1.83 12.83
N ASP A 10 2.81 2.47 13.69
CA ASP A 10 1.63 1.87 14.30
C ASP A 10 0.37 2.27 13.52
N ILE A 11 -0.06 1.46 12.55
CA ILE A 11 -1.30 1.69 11.80
C ILE A 11 -2.48 1.69 12.77
N GLY A 12 -3.23 2.80 12.84
CA GLY A 12 -4.35 2.97 13.77
C GLY A 12 -3.96 2.90 15.25
N GLY A 13 -2.66 3.02 15.55
CA GLY A 13 -2.12 3.08 16.92
C GLY A 13 -1.92 1.71 17.60
N ASP A 14 -2.24 0.59 16.94
CA ASP A 14 -2.13 -0.76 17.55
C ASP A 14 -1.62 -1.85 16.60
N LEU A 15 -1.51 -1.58 15.29
CA LEU A 15 -0.91 -2.50 14.32
C LEU A 15 0.51 -2.06 13.97
N THR A 16 1.48 -2.51 14.74
CA THR A 16 2.89 -2.19 14.49
C THR A 16 3.40 -2.92 13.26
N VAL A 17 3.86 -2.18 12.25
CA VAL A 17 4.45 -2.71 11.02
C VAL A 17 5.80 -2.08 10.74
N ARG A 18 6.66 -2.77 10.00
CA ARG A 18 7.82 -2.16 9.37
C ARG A 18 7.36 -1.24 8.26
N ARG A 19 7.98 -0.07 8.14
CA ARG A 19 7.52 0.93 7.17
C ARG A 19 7.66 0.48 5.71
N LEU A 20 8.60 -0.41 5.38
CA LEU A 20 8.70 -0.99 4.04
C LEU A 20 7.83 -2.24 3.93
N GLY A 21 6.67 -2.10 3.28
CA GLY A 21 5.74 -3.18 2.99
C GLY A 21 5.93 -3.82 1.60
N PHE A 22 4.97 -4.61 1.18
CA PHE A 22 4.92 -5.24 -0.14
C PHE A 22 3.58 -4.99 -0.83
N GLY A 23 3.61 -4.46 -2.07
CA GLY A 23 2.43 -4.28 -2.93
C GLY A 23 2.16 -5.51 -3.80
N ALA A 24 1.03 -6.17 -3.58
CA ALA A 24 0.68 -7.43 -4.23
C ALA A 24 -0.03 -7.29 -5.60
N MET A 25 -0.07 -6.09 -6.18
CA MET A 25 -0.71 -5.87 -7.49
C MET A 25 -0.02 -6.67 -8.62
N ARG A 26 1.32 -6.79 -8.57
CA ARG A 26 2.12 -7.41 -9.63
C ARG A 26 2.18 -8.94 -9.59
N ILE A 27 1.58 -9.58 -8.60
CA ILE A 27 1.46 -11.06 -8.55
C ILE A 27 0.26 -11.59 -9.35
N THR A 28 -0.44 -10.75 -10.09
CA THR A 28 -1.57 -11.10 -10.97
C THR A 28 -1.15 -11.18 -12.43
N GLY A 29 -2.07 -11.55 -13.32
CA GLY A 29 -1.82 -11.64 -14.74
C GLY A 29 -1.56 -10.29 -15.43
N GLU A 30 -1.27 -10.34 -16.72
CA GLU A 30 -1.02 -9.17 -17.54
C GLU A 30 -2.21 -8.18 -17.47
N GLY A 31 -1.92 -6.87 -17.43
CA GLY A 31 -2.96 -5.85 -17.25
C GLY A 31 -3.65 -5.87 -15.89
N ILE A 32 -3.10 -6.61 -14.92
CA ILE A 32 -3.68 -6.82 -13.58
C ILE A 32 -5.07 -7.49 -13.70
N ILE A 33 -5.16 -8.46 -14.60
CA ILE A 33 -6.36 -9.27 -14.85
C ILE A 33 -6.00 -10.76 -14.82
N GLY A 34 -6.80 -11.55 -14.10
CA GLY A 34 -6.67 -13.00 -14.03
C GLY A 34 -5.41 -13.50 -13.30
N GLU A 35 -5.16 -14.77 -13.48
CA GLU A 35 -4.01 -15.49 -12.91
C GLU A 35 -2.71 -15.03 -13.57
N PRO A 36 -1.58 -14.98 -12.82
CA PRO A 36 -0.27 -14.84 -13.44
C PRO A 36 0.08 -16.11 -14.23
N ASP A 37 0.92 -15.97 -15.25
CA ASP A 37 1.39 -17.13 -16.05
C ASP A 37 2.14 -18.16 -15.20
N ASP A 38 2.84 -17.72 -14.17
CA ASP A 38 3.55 -18.55 -13.20
C ASP A 38 3.02 -18.32 -11.76
N VAL A 39 1.98 -19.05 -11.41
CA VAL A 39 1.38 -19.03 -10.06
C VAL A 39 2.38 -19.50 -9.00
N ALA A 40 3.27 -20.44 -9.33
CA ALA A 40 4.27 -20.94 -8.37
C ALA A 40 5.29 -19.85 -8.02
N ASN A 41 5.72 -19.07 -9.01
CA ASN A 41 6.57 -17.90 -8.78
C ASN A 41 5.85 -16.80 -7.96
N ALA A 42 4.58 -16.53 -8.26
CA ALA A 42 3.80 -15.55 -7.47
C ALA A 42 3.73 -15.95 -5.98
N ARG A 43 3.52 -17.24 -5.68
CA ARG A 43 3.55 -17.76 -4.31
C ARG A 43 4.94 -17.66 -3.69
N ALA A 44 6.00 -18.00 -4.44
CA ALA A 44 7.38 -17.88 -3.97
C ALA A 44 7.75 -16.42 -3.61
N VAL A 45 7.25 -15.42 -4.36
CA VAL A 45 7.44 -14.01 -4.03
C VAL A 45 6.76 -13.65 -2.70
N LEU A 46 5.52 -14.12 -2.46
CA LEU A 46 4.81 -13.88 -1.20
C LEU A 46 5.52 -14.52 -0.01
N GLU A 47 5.90 -15.81 -0.12
CA GLU A 47 6.64 -16.52 0.92
C GLU A 47 7.98 -15.83 1.22
N ARG A 48 8.69 -15.42 0.16
CA ARG A 48 9.98 -14.74 0.30
C ARG A 48 9.86 -13.37 0.95
N ALA A 49 8.78 -12.61 0.68
CA ALA A 49 8.54 -11.33 1.33
C ALA A 49 8.47 -11.49 2.86
N VAL A 50 7.68 -12.45 3.34
CA VAL A 50 7.56 -12.74 4.78
C VAL A 50 8.88 -13.28 5.36
N GLU A 51 9.62 -14.15 4.65
CA GLU A 51 10.94 -14.62 5.07
C GLU A 51 11.96 -13.49 5.24
N LEU A 52 11.89 -12.45 4.40
CA LEU A 52 12.73 -11.25 4.47
C LEU A 52 12.30 -10.30 5.59
N GLY A 53 11.18 -10.59 6.24
CA GLY A 53 10.65 -9.83 7.36
C GLY A 53 9.70 -8.72 6.97
N VAL A 54 9.12 -8.74 5.77
CA VAL A 54 7.97 -7.90 5.43
C VAL A 54 6.79 -8.36 6.25
N ASP A 55 6.17 -7.45 6.97
CA ASP A 55 5.05 -7.68 7.88
C ASP A 55 3.81 -6.83 7.52
N PHE A 56 3.88 -6.05 6.43
CA PHE A 56 2.76 -5.33 5.85
C PHE A 56 2.61 -5.67 4.36
N ILE A 57 1.46 -6.23 3.96
CA ILE A 57 1.12 -6.55 2.58
C ILE A 57 -0.11 -5.74 2.16
N ASP A 58 0.01 -4.97 1.07
CA ASP A 58 -1.08 -4.22 0.47
C ASP A 58 -1.63 -4.93 -0.78
N THR A 59 -2.93 -5.15 -0.83
CA THR A 59 -3.64 -5.74 -1.97
C THR A 59 -4.95 -4.99 -2.26
N ALA A 60 -5.82 -5.54 -3.12
CA ALA A 60 -7.18 -5.05 -3.40
C ALA A 60 -8.05 -6.15 -4.02
N ASP A 61 -9.36 -6.02 -3.86
CA ASP A 61 -10.37 -6.86 -4.52
C ASP A 61 -10.29 -6.79 -6.05
N SER A 62 -9.92 -5.63 -6.58
CA SER A 62 -9.80 -5.34 -8.01
C SER A 62 -8.55 -5.92 -8.68
N TYR A 63 -7.58 -6.45 -7.91
CA TYR A 63 -6.36 -7.02 -8.47
C TYR A 63 -6.60 -8.45 -8.93
N GLY A 64 -6.73 -8.62 -10.26
CA GLY A 64 -6.97 -9.86 -10.95
C GLY A 64 -8.42 -10.33 -11.14
N PRO A 65 -9.52 -9.61 -10.93
CA PRO A 65 -10.22 -9.31 -9.69
C PRO A 65 -10.26 -10.49 -8.72
N GLY A 66 -9.84 -10.26 -7.49
CA GLY A 66 -9.79 -11.25 -6.40
C GLY A 66 -8.65 -12.26 -6.47
N VAL A 67 -7.84 -12.27 -7.53
CA VAL A 67 -6.73 -13.22 -7.68
C VAL A 67 -5.63 -12.94 -6.67
N SER A 68 -5.24 -11.67 -6.49
CA SER A 68 -4.21 -11.30 -5.53
C SER A 68 -4.58 -11.69 -4.10
N GLU A 69 -5.79 -11.36 -3.65
CA GLU A 69 -6.29 -11.72 -2.31
C GLU A 69 -6.33 -13.25 -2.12
N ARG A 70 -6.82 -13.98 -3.13
CA ARG A 70 -6.86 -15.44 -3.06
C ARG A 70 -5.46 -16.06 -2.99
N LEU A 71 -4.50 -15.56 -3.78
CA LEU A 71 -3.11 -16.03 -3.72
C LEU A 71 -2.47 -15.78 -2.36
N ILE A 72 -2.73 -14.62 -1.74
CA ILE A 72 -2.28 -14.31 -0.38
C ILE A 72 -2.89 -15.30 0.60
N GLY A 73 -4.23 -15.44 0.65
CA GLY A 73 -4.93 -16.31 1.59
C GLY A 73 -4.69 -17.81 1.41
N GLU A 74 -4.25 -18.25 0.21
CA GLU A 74 -3.85 -19.63 -0.06
C GLU A 74 -2.38 -19.92 0.27
N THR A 75 -1.53 -18.88 0.30
CA THR A 75 -0.07 -19.05 0.42
C THR A 75 0.43 -18.74 1.82
N LEU A 76 -0.15 -17.73 2.46
CA LEU A 76 0.31 -17.23 3.76
C LEU A 76 -0.68 -17.63 4.87
N ASP A 77 -0.16 -17.72 6.08
CA ASP A 77 -0.99 -17.77 7.29
C ASP A 77 -1.40 -16.34 7.63
N THR A 78 -2.58 -15.95 7.17
CA THR A 78 -3.11 -14.58 7.29
C THR A 78 -3.76 -14.30 8.64
N GLU A 79 -3.90 -15.30 9.51
CA GLU A 79 -4.42 -15.14 10.88
C GLU A 79 -3.30 -14.87 11.91
N ARG A 80 -2.03 -14.86 11.48
CA ARG A 80 -0.90 -14.57 12.37
C ARG A 80 -0.87 -13.09 12.76
N GLU A 81 -0.64 -12.79 14.04
CA GLU A 81 -0.68 -11.44 14.60
C GLU A 81 0.46 -10.52 14.12
N ASP A 82 1.55 -11.08 13.59
CA ASP A 82 2.73 -10.36 13.12
C ASP A 82 2.78 -10.18 11.58
N LEU A 83 1.65 -10.35 10.89
CA LEU A 83 1.49 -10.06 9.47
C LEU A 83 0.20 -9.28 9.25
N ILE A 84 0.32 -8.03 8.88
CA ILE A 84 -0.80 -7.12 8.66
C ILE A 84 -1.13 -7.07 7.17
N ILE A 85 -2.41 -7.24 6.82
CA ILE A 85 -2.88 -7.21 5.44
C ILE A 85 -3.87 -6.09 5.24
N GLY A 86 -3.49 -5.14 4.38
CA GLY A 86 -4.39 -4.11 3.87
C GLY A 86 -5.00 -4.53 2.55
N THR A 87 -6.33 -4.47 2.45
CA THR A 87 -7.03 -4.63 1.18
C THR A 87 -7.96 -3.45 0.90
N LYS A 88 -8.54 -3.41 -0.29
CA LYS A 88 -9.34 -2.28 -0.75
C LYS A 88 -10.60 -2.76 -1.45
N GLY A 89 -11.66 -1.95 -1.37
CA GLY A 89 -12.87 -2.08 -2.16
C GLY A 89 -13.27 -0.73 -2.77
N GLY A 90 -14.19 -0.76 -3.73
CA GLY A 90 -14.67 0.46 -4.36
C GLY A 90 -14.02 0.77 -5.72
N LEU A 91 -13.41 -0.23 -6.36
CA LEU A 91 -12.86 -0.09 -7.69
C LEU A 91 -13.11 -1.37 -8.51
N LEU A 92 -14.03 -1.28 -9.48
CA LEU A 92 -14.36 -2.39 -10.36
C LEU A 92 -13.40 -2.52 -11.54
N ARG A 93 -13.39 -3.70 -12.15
CA ARG A 93 -12.69 -3.98 -13.41
C ARG A 93 -13.69 -4.52 -14.43
N ASN A 94 -13.56 -4.15 -15.68
CA ASN A 94 -14.33 -4.70 -16.79
C ASN A 94 -13.48 -5.59 -17.71
N THR A 95 -14.08 -6.10 -18.77
CA THR A 95 -13.41 -6.96 -19.77
C THR A 95 -12.34 -6.24 -20.59
N ASP A 96 -12.37 -4.90 -20.62
CA ASP A 96 -11.40 -4.07 -21.31
C ASP A 96 -10.25 -3.65 -20.38
N ALA A 97 -10.24 -4.19 -19.15
CA ALA A 97 -9.30 -3.90 -18.09
C ALA A 97 -9.34 -2.44 -17.58
N ASP A 98 -10.45 -1.73 -17.75
CA ASP A 98 -10.65 -0.40 -17.19
C ASP A 98 -10.80 -0.45 -15.67
N TRP A 99 -10.42 0.64 -15.01
CA TRP A 99 -10.60 0.89 -13.59
C TRP A 99 -11.82 1.79 -13.39
N LEU A 100 -12.87 1.26 -12.77
CA LEU A 100 -14.16 1.92 -12.62
C LEU A 100 -14.48 2.15 -11.15
N PRO A 101 -14.39 3.41 -10.63
CA PRO A 101 -14.79 3.72 -9.26
C PRO A 101 -16.25 3.29 -9.00
N HIS A 102 -16.50 2.74 -7.81
CA HIS A 102 -17.83 2.29 -7.41
C HIS A 102 -17.98 2.31 -5.89
N GLY A 103 -18.56 3.39 -5.36
CA GLY A 103 -18.64 3.66 -3.92
C GLY A 103 -19.96 3.32 -3.28
N ASP A 104 -20.86 2.59 -3.96
CA ASP A 104 -22.16 2.19 -3.40
C ASP A 104 -21.99 1.41 -2.08
N PRO A 105 -22.66 1.81 -0.97
CA PRO A 105 -22.52 1.18 0.35
C PRO A 105 -22.79 -0.33 0.35
N ASP A 106 -23.85 -0.78 -0.32
CA ASP A 106 -24.18 -2.21 -0.37
C ASP A 106 -23.13 -3.00 -1.14
N TYR A 107 -22.55 -2.38 -2.20
CA TYR A 107 -21.43 -2.98 -2.92
C TYR A 107 -20.18 -3.07 -2.05
N LEU A 108 -19.80 -2.01 -1.32
CA LEU A 108 -18.62 -2.01 -0.46
C LEU A 108 -18.71 -3.09 0.63
N HIS A 109 -19.88 -3.26 1.25
CA HIS A 109 -20.14 -4.35 2.20
C HIS A 109 -19.98 -5.72 1.56
N ASN A 110 -20.57 -5.95 0.40
CA ASN A 110 -20.45 -7.22 -0.31
C ASN A 110 -19.00 -7.49 -0.75
N ALA A 111 -18.27 -6.48 -1.21
CA ALA A 111 -16.87 -6.58 -1.60
C ALA A 111 -15.99 -7.00 -0.39
N LEU A 112 -16.21 -6.38 0.78
CA LEU A 112 -15.53 -6.75 2.02
C LEU A 112 -15.77 -8.22 2.39
N LEU A 113 -17.01 -8.70 2.37
CA LEU A 113 -17.32 -10.11 2.67
C LEU A 113 -16.60 -11.07 1.72
N CYS A 114 -16.52 -10.72 0.44
CA CYS A 114 -15.78 -11.49 -0.55
C CYS A 114 -14.25 -11.44 -0.29
N SER A 115 -13.71 -10.29 0.14
CA SER A 115 -12.30 -10.14 0.49
C SER A 115 -11.93 -10.97 1.71
N ARG A 116 -12.78 -10.99 2.75
CA ARG A 116 -12.60 -11.83 3.95
C ARG A 116 -12.49 -13.32 3.60
N ASP A 117 -13.36 -13.81 2.71
CA ASP A 117 -13.36 -15.21 2.25
C ASP A 117 -12.06 -15.53 1.48
N ARG A 118 -11.65 -14.67 0.53
CA ARG A 118 -10.43 -14.87 -0.27
C ARG A 118 -9.16 -14.80 0.55
N LEU A 119 -9.06 -13.82 1.45
CA LEU A 119 -7.91 -13.63 2.35
C LEU A 119 -7.92 -14.61 3.53
N ARG A 120 -9.05 -15.24 3.83
CA ARG A 120 -9.24 -16.12 5.00
C ARG A 120 -9.02 -15.37 6.33
N MET A 121 -9.50 -14.16 6.42
CA MET A 121 -9.33 -13.27 7.58
C MET A 121 -10.68 -12.92 8.19
N ASP A 122 -10.71 -12.81 9.52
CA ASP A 122 -11.87 -12.37 10.27
C ASP A 122 -11.45 -11.81 11.65
N PRO A 123 -11.38 -10.47 11.82
CA PRO A 123 -11.65 -9.38 10.84
C PRO A 123 -10.50 -9.13 9.84
N ILE A 124 -10.75 -8.24 8.84
CA ILE A 124 -9.70 -7.63 8.00
C ILE A 124 -8.94 -6.60 8.85
N ASP A 125 -7.61 -6.56 8.76
CA ASP A 125 -6.78 -5.62 9.53
C ASP A 125 -6.97 -4.17 9.06
N LEU A 126 -6.83 -3.92 7.76
CA LEU A 126 -6.97 -2.60 7.14
C LEU A 126 -7.81 -2.70 5.87
N TYR A 127 -8.95 -2.01 5.85
CA TYR A 127 -9.81 -1.91 4.67
C TYR A 127 -9.87 -0.49 4.15
N GLN A 128 -9.50 -0.28 2.87
CA GLN A 128 -9.35 1.04 2.29
C GLN A 128 -10.41 1.30 1.22
N TYR A 129 -11.01 2.50 1.19
CA TYR A 129 -11.77 2.98 0.05
C TYR A 129 -10.82 3.28 -1.09
N HIS A 130 -10.86 2.44 -2.15
CA HIS A 130 -9.83 2.41 -3.19
C HIS A 130 -9.77 3.70 -4.02
N ARG A 131 -10.93 4.30 -4.32
CA ARG A 131 -11.03 5.56 -5.05
C ARG A 131 -12.41 6.19 -4.86
N PRO A 132 -12.49 7.49 -4.57
CA PRO A 132 -13.77 8.20 -4.56
C PRO A 132 -14.53 8.04 -5.88
N ASP A 133 -15.79 7.67 -5.77
CA ASP A 133 -16.70 7.48 -6.90
C ASP A 133 -17.44 8.80 -7.17
N PRO A 134 -17.34 9.36 -8.39
CA PRO A 134 -18.02 10.62 -8.71
C PRO A 134 -19.56 10.51 -8.71
N ASP A 135 -20.10 9.30 -8.81
CA ASP A 135 -21.56 9.04 -8.87
C ASP A 135 -22.15 8.71 -7.49
N THR A 136 -21.32 8.51 -6.45
CA THR A 136 -21.72 8.24 -5.07
C THR A 136 -21.24 9.37 -4.16
N PRO A 137 -22.09 9.96 -3.29
CA PRO A 137 -21.61 10.91 -2.29
C PRO A 137 -20.49 10.31 -1.45
N PHE A 138 -19.38 11.03 -1.32
CA PHE A 138 -18.19 10.53 -0.62
C PHE A 138 -18.50 10.11 0.84
N GLU A 139 -19.33 10.91 1.52
CA GLU A 139 -19.76 10.64 2.90
C GLU A 139 -20.52 9.32 3.02
N ASP A 140 -21.34 8.94 2.02
CA ASP A 140 -22.11 7.69 2.06
C ASP A 140 -21.17 6.47 2.03
N ALA A 141 -20.12 6.52 1.20
CA ALA A 141 -19.10 5.48 1.18
C ALA A 141 -18.30 5.43 2.50
N VAL A 142 -17.94 6.59 3.08
CA VAL A 142 -17.22 6.66 4.37
C VAL A 142 -18.10 6.16 5.52
N HIS A 143 -19.40 6.47 5.52
CA HIS A 143 -20.33 5.92 6.51
C HIS A 143 -20.41 4.39 6.43
N ALA A 144 -20.41 3.80 5.23
CA ALA A 144 -20.37 2.35 5.08
C ALA A 144 -19.09 1.74 5.69
N LEU A 145 -17.95 2.39 5.51
CA LEU A 145 -16.69 1.96 6.17
C LEU A 145 -16.75 2.07 7.69
N ALA A 146 -17.38 3.14 8.21
CA ALA A 146 -17.62 3.30 9.65
C ALA A 146 -18.49 2.19 10.22
N GLU A 147 -19.60 1.85 9.53
CA GLU A 147 -20.47 0.74 9.90
C GLU A 147 -19.70 -0.60 9.92
N MET A 148 -18.87 -0.89 8.92
CA MET A 148 -18.03 -2.10 8.89
C MET A 148 -17.06 -2.17 10.07
N LYS A 149 -16.48 -1.03 10.50
CA LYS A 149 -15.63 -0.94 11.69
C LYS A 149 -16.44 -1.18 12.96
N ASP A 150 -17.59 -0.55 13.09
CA ASP A 150 -18.49 -0.69 14.25
C ASP A 150 -19.04 -2.13 14.40
N GLU A 151 -19.29 -2.82 13.28
CA GLU A 151 -19.67 -4.23 13.24
C GLU A 151 -18.51 -5.20 13.55
N GLY A 152 -17.29 -4.69 13.64
CA GLY A 152 -16.08 -5.49 13.88
C GLY A 152 -15.65 -6.33 12.68
N LEU A 153 -16.07 -5.98 11.47
CA LEU A 153 -15.68 -6.67 10.24
C LEU A 153 -14.27 -6.25 9.76
N VAL A 154 -13.85 -5.04 10.14
CA VAL A 154 -12.52 -4.49 9.89
C VAL A 154 -11.96 -3.89 11.18
N ARG A 155 -10.62 -3.96 11.36
CA ARG A 155 -9.96 -3.32 12.51
C ARG A 155 -9.77 -1.83 12.25
N HIS A 156 -9.22 -1.48 11.09
CA HIS A 156 -8.93 -0.10 10.70
C HIS A 156 -9.46 0.23 9.31
N VAL A 157 -9.77 1.51 9.13
CA VAL A 157 -10.23 2.09 7.87
C VAL A 157 -9.13 2.96 7.27
N GLY A 158 -8.96 2.88 5.97
CA GLY A 158 -8.10 3.75 5.19
C GLY A 158 -8.81 4.33 3.98
N LEU A 159 -8.15 5.29 3.35
CA LEU A 159 -8.62 5.95 2.13
C LEU A 159 -7.54 5.87 1.04
N SER A 160 -7.95 6.00 -0.21
CA SER A 160 -7.00 6.06 -1.32
C SER A 160 -7.46 7.05 -2.39
N ASN A 161 -6.51 7.80 -2.96
CA ASN A 161 -6.76 8.81 -3.98
C ASN A 161 -7.70 9.93 -3.51
N VAL A 162 -7.44 10.47 -2.32
CA VAL A 162 -8.24 11.52 -1.67
C VAL A 162 -7.47 12.83 -1.54
N SER A 163 -8.19 13.95 -1.49
CA SER A 163 -7.63 15.26 -1.13
C SER A 163 -7.58 15.45 0.38
N VAL A 164 -6.93 16.54 0.84
CA VAL A 164 -6.91 16.94 2.25
C VAL A 164 -8.33 17.17 2.77
N GLU A 165 -9.19 17.85 2.01
CA GLU A 165 -10.58 18.09 2.42
C GLU A 165 -11.36 16.78 2.59
N GLN A 166 -11.13 15.80 1.71
CA GLN A 166 -11.77 14.49 1.84
C GLN A 166 -11.26 13.69 3.04
N LEU A 167 -9.96 13.80 3.36
CA LEU A 167 -9.40 13.21 4.57
C LEU A 167 -10.04 13.82 5.82
N GLU A 168 -10.10 15.16 5.91
CA GLU A 168 -10.71 15.88 7.03
C GLU A 168 -12.20 15.53 7.18
N GLN A 169 -12.95 15.51 6.07
CA GLN A 169 -14.35 15.12 6.04
C GLN A 169 -14.56 13.67 6.54
N ALA A 170 -13.69 12.75 6.15
CA ALA A 170 -13.77 11.36 6.59
C ALA A 170 -13.45 11.19 8.08
N GLN A 171 -12.49 11.95 8.61
CA GLN A 171 -12.14 11.93 10.02
C GLN A 171 -13.25 12.44 10.95
N ASP A 172 -14.15 13.30 10.46
CA ASP A 172 -15.35 13.69 11.19
C ASP A 172 -16.37 12.54 11.35
N ILE A 173 -16.24 11.45 10.55
CA ILE A 173 -17.15 10.30 10.53
C ILE A 173 -16.52 9.08 11.21
N VAL A 174 -15.26 8.76 10.86
CA VAL A 174 -14.54 7.59 11.36
C VAL A 174 -13.05 7.87 11.42
N GLU A 175 -12.36 7.30 12.42
CA GLU A 175 -10.90 7.37 12.49
C GLU A 175 -10.26 6.72 11.25
N ILE A 176 -9.45 7.49 10.53
CA ILE A 176 -8.70 7.06 9.36
C ILE A 176 -7.29 6.69 9.77
N ALA A 177 -6.90 5.44 9.55
CA ALA A 177 -5.59 4.92 9.92
C ALA A 177 -4.54 5.11 8.83
N THR A 178 -4.94 5.12 7.54
CA THR A 178 -4.03 5.29 6.40
C THR A 178 -4.65 6.09 5.27
N VAL A 179 -3.80 6.79 4.50
CA VAL A 179 -4.12 7.33 3.18
C VAL A 179 -3.14 6.78 2.15
N GLN A 180 -3.66 6.32 1.01
CA GLN A 180 -2.84 5.79 -0.07
C GLN A 180 -3.00 6.61 -1.34
N ASN A 181 -2.01 7.47 -1.66
CA ASN A 181 -2.02 8.34 -2.83
C ASN A 181 -0.75 8.14 -3.68
N GLN A 182 -0.73 8.69 -4.90
CA GLN A 182 0.44 8.64 -5.77
C GLN A 182 1.53 9.54 -5.21
N TYR A 183 2.69 8.95 -4.88
CA TYR A 183 3.80 9.73 -4.39
C TYR A 183 5.12 8.99 -4.57
N ASN A 184 6.13 9.69 -5.04
CA ASN A 184 7.49 9.17 -5.20
C ASN A 184 8.46 10.33 -5.45
N VAL A 185 9.74 10.03 -5.54
CA VAL A 185 10.79 11.04 -5.76
C VAL A 185 10.63 11.87 -7.03
N ALA A 186 9.92 11.34 -8.06
CA ALA A 186 9.64 12.04 -9.32
C ALA A 186 8.24 12.70 -9.38
N ASN A 187 7.33 12.37 -8.47
CA ASN A 187 5.98 12.94 -8.40
C ASN A 187 5.61 13.22 -6.95
N ARG A 188 5.36 14.49 -6.63
CA ARG A 188 5.04 15.01 -5.30
C ARG A 188 3.76 15.86 -5.29
N ASP A 189 2.87 15.60 -6.23
CA ASP A 189 1.63 16.38 -6.37
C ASP A 189 0.76 16.30 -5.10
N ASP A 190 0.86 15.20 -4.33
CA ASP A 190 0.14 14.96 -3.08
C ASP A 190 0.97 15.27 -1.81
N GLU A 191 1.96 16.19 -1.88
CA GLU A 191 2.76 16.63 -0.73
C GLU A 191 1.90 17.23 0.40
N ASP A 192 0.83 17.93 0.05
CA ASP A 192 -0.12 18.50 1.01
C ASP A 192 -0.92 17.43 1.76
N VAL A 193 -1.24 16.32 1.08
CA VAL A 193 -1.89 15.16 1.69
C VAL A 193 -0.92 14.43 2.64
N LEU A 194 0.36 14.27 2.24
CA LEU A 194 1.40 13.73 3.12
C LEU A 194 1.55 14.59 4.38
N ALA A 195 1.64 15.93 4.24
CA ALA A 195 1.72 16.83 5.37
C ALA A 195 0.49 16.78 6.29
N ALA A 196 -0.71 16.56 5.72
CA ALA A 196 -1.91 16.34 6.52
C ALA A 196 -1.82 15.01 7.30
N CYS A 197 -1.32 13.94 6.67
CA CYS A 197 -1.10 12.65 7.34
C CYS A 197 -0.12 12.78 8.51
N GLU A 198 0.98 13.53 8.37
CA GLU A 198 1.91 13.83 9.46
C GLU A 198 1.23 14.55 10.64
N ASN A 199 0.37 15.53 10.34
CA ASN A 199 -0.34 16.31 11.37
C ASN A 199 -1.37 15.49 12.15
N TYR A 200 -1.93 14.45 11.52
CA TYR A 200 -2.98 13.61 12.10
C TYR A 200 -2.48 12.25 12.61
N ASP A 201 -1.17 11.97 12.48
CA ASP A 201 -0.56 10.65 12.79
C ASP A 201 -1.22 9.51 12.00
N VAL A 202 -1.48 9.76 10.71
CA VAL A 202 -2.07 8.83 9.74
C VAL A 202 -0.96 8.24 8.86
N GLY A 203 -0.93 6.93 8.67
CA GLY A 203 0.04 6.28 7.77
C GLY A 203 -0.18 6.71 6.32
N PHE A 204 0.87 7.17 5.64
CA PHE A 204 0.81 7.51 4.23
C PHE A 204 1.44 6.39 3.39
N ILE A 205 0.64 5.75 2.53
CA ILE A 205 1.04 4.64 1.67
C ILE A 205 1.26 5.16 0.24
N PRO A 206 2.51 5.45 -0.18
CA PRO A 206 2.76 5.91 -1.54
C PRO A 206 2.56 4.77 -2.55
N TRP A 207 1.56 4.89 -3.46
CA TRP A 207 1.50 3.97 -4.58
C TRP A 207 2.38 4.47 -5.74
N PHE A 208 2.91 3.55 -6.57
CA PHE A 208 4.00 3.77 -7.53
C PHE A 208 5.26 4.36 -6.86
N PRO A 209 5.73 3.78 -5.74
CA PRO A 209 6.88 4.30 -5.01
C PRO A 209 8.17 4.32 -5.85
N LEU A 210 8.22 3.55 -6.94
CA LEU A 210 9.31 3.47 -7.91
C LEU A 210 8.99 4.17 -9.24
N ALA A 211 8.03 5.12 -9.26
CA ALA A 211 7.62 5.86 -10.47
C ALA A 211 7.33 4.96 -11.68
N ALA A 212 6.81 3.73 -11.47
CA ALA A 212 6.64 2.69 -12.50
C ALA A 212 7.94 2.36 -13.29
N GLY A 213 9.11 2.69 -12.74
CA GLY A 213 10.43 2.53 -13.38
C GLY A 213 10.96 3.79 -14.06
N GLU A 214 10.19 4.86 -14.11
CA GLU A 214 10.50 6.13 -14.78
C GLU A 214 11.25 7.10 -13.84
N LEU A 215 12.52 6.82 -13.54
CA LEU A 215 13.40 7.63 -12.69
C LEU A 215 14.49 8.38 -13.48
N ASP A 216 14.41 8.40 -14.80
CA ASP A 216 15.45 8.99 -15.66
C ASP A 216 15.58 10.52 -15.51
N ASP A 217 14.49 11.18 -15.12
CA ASP A 217 14.43 12.64 -14.95
C ASP A 217 14.74 13.10 -13.51
N VAL A 218 15.06 12.17 -12.59
CA VAL A 218 15.43 12.51 -11.22
C VAL A 218 16.90 12.89 -11.13
N ASP A 219 17.18 14.19 -10.93
CA ASP A 219 18.55 14.70 -10.94
C ASP A 219 19.39 14.12 -9.80
N GLY A 220 20.56 13.60 -10.14
CA GLY A 220 21.54 13.09 -9.19
C GLY A 220 21.27 11.70 -8.63
N ILE A 221 20.17 11.03 -8.95
CA ILE A 221 19.82 9.72 -8.39
C ILE A 221 20.88 8.66 -8.72
N ASP A 222 21.44 8.66 -9.94
CA ASP A 222 22.45 7.70 -10.37
C ASP A 222 23.79 7.91 -9.65
N GLU A 223 24.21 9.16 -9.44
CA GLU A 223 25.44 9.47 -8.71
C GLU A 223 25.33 9.08 -7.21
N ILE A 224 24.13 9.21 -6.64
CA ILE A 224 23.86 8.77 -5.27
C ILE A 224 23.86 7.24 -5.22
N ALA A 225 23.24 6.58 -6.18
CA ALA A 225 23.20 5.11 -6.28
C ALA A 225 24.62 4.52 -6.38
N GLU A 226 25.50 5.11 -7.19
CA GLU A 226 26.91 4.69 -7.30
C GLU A 226 27.67 4.82 -5.96
N ARG A 227 27.42 5.90 -5.19
CA ARG A 227 28.08 6.11 -3.88
C ARG A 227 27.66 5.08 -2.83
N HIS A 228 26.41 4.61 -2.89
CA HIS A 228 25.87 3.62 -1.96
C HIS A 228 26.02 2.17 -2.44
N ASP A 229 26.66 1.92 -3.61
CA ASP A 229 26.70 0.60 -4.27
C ASP A 229 25.29 -0.01 -4.39
N ALA A 230 24.31 0.83 -4.76
CA ALA A 230 22.90 0.53 -4.82
C ALA A 230 22.32 0.82 -6.20
N THR A 231 21.08 0.38 -6.43
CA THR A 231 20.32 0.75 -7.62
C THR A 231 19.56 2.06 -7.39
N ARG A 232 19.24 2.80 -8.47
CA ARG A 232 18.39 4.00 -8.39
C ARG A 232 17.03 3.73 -7.72
N TYR A 233 16.49 2.50 -7.88
CA TYR A 233 15.24 2.08 -7.25
C TYR A 233 15.36 1.95 -5.73
N GLN A 234 16.50 1.44 -5.25
CA GLN A 234 16.77 1.39 -3.82
C GLN A 234 16.94 2.78 -3.22
N ILE A 235 17.58 3.70 -3.95
CA ILE A 235 17.70 5.10 -3.52
C ILE A 235 16.32 5.77 -3.45
N ALA A 236 15.43 5.54 -4.43
CA ALA A 236 14.07 6.07 -4.41
C ALA A 236 13.26 5.56 -3.20
N LEU A 237 13.40 4.28 -2.82
CA LEU A 237 12.76 3.72 -1.63
C LEU A 237 13.38 4.25 -0.33
N ALA A 238 14.70 4.36 -0.26
CA ALA A 238 15.40 4.93 0.88
C ALA A 238 15.00 6.40 1.10
N TRP A 239 14.87 7.17 0.01
CA TRP A 239 14.36 8.53 0.06
C TRP A 239 12.95 8.60 0.65
N LEU A 240 11.99 7.78 0.19
CA LEU A 240 10.64 7.73 0.74
C LEU A 240 10.62 7.43 2.24
N LEU A 241 11.43 6.47 2.69
CA LEU A 241 11.52 6.09 4.10
C LEU A 241 12.12 7.18 4.99
N GLN A 242 12.91 8.09 4.41
CA GLN A 242 13.60 9.16 5.15
C GLN A 242 12.99 10.54 4.90
N HIS A 243 12.07 10.66 3.91
CA HIS A 243 11.39 11.91 3.62
C HIS A 243 10.34 12.24 4.68
N SER A 244 9.62 11.23 5.17
CA SER A 244 8.65 11.38 6.25
C SER A 244 8.55 10.11 7.10
N ASP A 245 8.33 10.26 8.40
CA ASP A 245 8.22 9.14 9.35
C ASP A 245 6.89 8.36 9.22
N VAL A 246 5.87 8.95 8.58
CA VAL A 246 4.57 8.31 8.38
C VAL A 246 4.45 7.57 7.04
N THR A 247 5.50 7.59 6.18
CA THR A 247 5.46 6.88 4.89
C THR A 247 5.64 5.38 5.02
N LEU A 248 4.79 4.64 4.32
CA LEU A 248 4.75 3.18 4.26
C LEU A 248 4.85 2.72 2.79
N PRO A 249 6.03 2.80 2.14
CA PRO A 249 6.18 2.41 0.74
C PRO A 249 5.92 0.91 0.54
N ILE A 250 5.16 0.60 -0.51
CA ILE A 250 4.72 -0.76 -0.87
C ILE A 250 5.21 -1.14 -2.28
N PRO A 251 6.52 -1.26 -2.52
CA PRO A 251 7.03 -1.63 -3.83
C PRO A 251 6.53 -3.02 -4.24
N GLY A 252 5.85 -3.10 -5.40
CA GLY A 252 5.32 -4.34 -5.95
C GLY A 252 6.22 -4.92 -7.04
N THR A 253 6.43 -6.24 -7.01
CA THR A 253 7.19 -6.97 -8.02
C THR A 253 6.67 -8.41 -8.18
N SER A 254 6.94 -9.02 -9.34
CA SER A 254 6.79 -10.45 -9.60
C SER A 254 8.13 -11.21 -9.60
N SER A 255 9.24 -10.56 -9.25
CA SER A 255 10.59 -11.14 -9.21
C SER A 255 11.11 -11.22 -7.79
N VAL A 256 11.57 -12.40 -7.38
CA VAL A 256 12.23 -12.60 -6.07
C VAL A 256 13.48 -11.74 -5.95
N ASP A 257 14.30 -11.64 -7.01
CA ASP A 257 15.52 -10.83 -6.99
C ASP A 257 15.20 -9.32 -6.78
N HIS A 258 14.15 -8.81 -7.44
CA HIS A 258 13.73 -7.41 -7.24
C HIS A 258 13.12 -7.20 -5.84
N LEU A 259 12.41 -8.19 -5.29
CA LEU A 259 11.92 -8.12 -3.93
C LEU A 259 13.07 -8.00 -2.92
N GLU A 260 14.11 -8.82 -3.06
CA GLU A 260 15.30 -8.77 -2.20
C GLU A 260 16.01 -7.41 -2.29
N GLN A 261 16.13 -6.85 -3.50
CA GLN A 261 16.66 -5.50 -3.71
C GLN A 261 15.79 -4.42 -3.04
N ASN A 262 14.47 -4.51 -3.19
CA ASN A 262 13.55 -3.55 -2.59
C ASN A 262 13.65 -3.57 -1.05
N VAL A 263 13.67 -4.78 -0.45
CA VAL A 263 13.80 -4.91 1.02
C VAL A 263 15.15 -4.39 1.50
N ALA A 264 16.23 -4.62 0.75
CA ALA A 264 17.55 -4.11 1.10
C ALA A 264 17.66 -2.58 1.11
N ALA A 265 16.73 -1.86 0.45
CA ALA A 265 16.69 -0.39 0.46
C ALA A 265 16.50 0.20 1.87
N SER A 266 15.85 -0.53 2.79
CA SER A 266 15.64 -0.09 4.18
C SER A 266 16.94 0.03 4.99
N ALA A 267 18.05 -0.52 4.49
CA ALA A 267 19.35 -0.41 5.13
C ALA A 267 20.22 0.75 4.59
N ILE A 268 19.72 1.50 3.61
CA ILE A 268 20.44 2.63 3.02
C ILE A 268 20.11 3.90 3.81
N ASP A 269 21.16 4.55 4.31
CA ASP A 269 21.07 5.82 5.04
C ASP A 269 21.59 6.96 4.16
N LEU A 270 20.67 7.78 3.67
CA LEU A 270 20.98 8.95 2.83
C LEU A 270 21.35 10.14 3.71
N SER A 271 22.43 10.84 3.35
CA SER A 271 22.79 12.09 4.03
C SER A 271 21.77 13.20 3.77
N GLU A 272 21.74 14.23 4.65
CA GLU A 272 20.89 15.41 4.46
C GLU A 272 21.10 16.10 3.10
N ASP A 273 22.38 16.14 2.61
CA ASP A 273 22.70 16.71 1.31
C ASP A 273 22.12 15.86 0.14
N GLU A 274 22.08 14.53 0.29
CA GLU A 274 21.49 13.61 -0.69
C GLU A 274 19.98 13.68 -0.71
N LEU A 275 19.36 13.73 0.47
CA LEU A 275 17.91 13.96 0.60
C LEU A 275 17.51 15.29 -0.04
N ALA A 276 18.21 16.39 0.29
CA ALA A 276 17.94 17.70 -0.26
C ALA A 276 18.15 17.80 -1.78
N ARG A 277 19.07 16.98 -2.35
CA ARG A 277 19.30 16.95 -3.80
C ARG A 277 18.20 16.19 -4.56
N LEU A 278 17.61 15.19 -3.93
CA LEU A 278 16.49 14.44 -4.49
C LEU A 278 15.13 15.11 -4.25
N SER A 279 15.12 16.14 -3.36
CA SER A 279 13.92 16.89 -2.92
C SER A 279 13.54 18.05 -3.80
#